data_9c43faceb114376fec0128f645e5bdc0
#
_entry.id   9c43faceb114376fec0128f645e5bdc0
#
_cell.length_a   1.000
_cell.length_b   1.000
_cell.length_c   1.000
_cell.angle_alpha   90.00
_cell.angle_beta   90.00
_cell.angle_gamma   90.00
#
_symmetry.space_group_name_H-M   'P 1'
#
loop_
_entity.id
_entity.type
_entity.pdbx_description
1 polymer ?
#
loop_
_entity_poly.entity_id
_entity_poly.type
_entity_poly.pdbx_seq_one_letter_code
_entity_poly.pdbx_strand_id
1 'polypeptide(L)'
;MKFVDEAYIDIAAGDGGNGCVSFRHEKYKEFGGPDGGDGGRGGHVFAVANPNLNTLVDYRFSRRHEAQRGEHGKGSDMFGAAGKDVTLNMPVGTIITDAETGEVLFELLNPGDVITIAKGGDGGFGNLRFKSAINRAPRQKTPGFLGDRRNLKLELKVLADVGLLGMPNAGKSTFIAAVSNARPKIADYPFTTLHPNLGVVRVGPEQSFVIADIPGLIEGASEGAGLGHLFLRHLQRTRLLLHIVDVAPFDDSVDPVAQAKAIVEELRKYDAALHGKTRWLVLNKLDMVPEEDRAKLVKDFVKRFKWKGPVFEIS
;
A
#
# COMPACT_ATOMS: atom_id res chain seq x y z
N MET A 1 -17.19 -1.51 -3.26
CA MET A 1 -16.06 -2.33 -2.77
C MET A 1 -15.87 -2.02 -1.30
N LYS A 2 -15.70 -3.01 -0.43
CA LYS A 2 -15.34 -2.74 0.97
C LYS A 2 -13.86 -2.35 0.99
N PHE A 3 -13.51 -1.27 1.67
CA PHE A 3 -12.14 -0.97 2.01
C PHE A 3 -11.61 -2.07 2.93
N VAL A 4 -10.48 -2.67 2.57
CA VAL A 4 -9.83 -3.73 3.34
C VAL A 4 -8.42 -3.25 3.66
N ASP A 5 -8.19 -3.03 4.94
CA ASP A 5 -6.95 -2.54 5.55
C ASP A 5 -6.10 -3.66 6.14
N GLU A 6 -6.68 -4.87 6.26
CA GLU A 6 -6.02 -6.04 6.82
C GLU A 6 -6.37 -7.29 5.99
N ALA A 7 -5.35 -8.08 5.65
CA ALA A 7 -5.52 -9.35 4.96
C ALA A 7 -4.48 -10.36 5.46
N TYR A 8 -4.84 -11.65 5.41
CA TYR A 8 -3.95 -12.76 5.71
C TYR A 8 -3.68 -13.52 4.42
N ILE A 9 -2.40 -13.81 4.14
CA ILE A 9 -1.97 -14.56 2.97
C ILE A 9 -0.99 -15.65 3.35
N ASP A 10 -1.09 -16.77 2.62
CA ASP A 10 -0.13 -17.88 2.68
C ASP A 10 0.75 -17.80 1.44
N ILE A 11 2.04 -17.67 1.65
CA ILE A 11 3.00 -17.63 0.55
C ILE A 11 3.91 -18.85 0.60
N ALA A 12 4.18 -19.39 -0.58
CA ALA A 12 5.15 -20.47 -0.77
C ALA A 12 6.07 -20.12 -1.94
N ALA A 13 7.35 -19.96 -1.67
CA ALA A 13 8.35 -19.92 -2.72
C ALA A 13 8.53 -21.31 -3.33
N GLY A 14 8.98 -21.37 -4.57
CA GLY A 14 9.20 -22.63 -5.27
C GLY A 14 10.35 -23.44 -4.66
N ASP A 15 10.17 -24.74 -4.55
CA ASP A 15 11.27 -25.63 -4.20
C ASP A 15 12.26 -25.74 -5.36
N GLY A 16 13.54 -25.98 -5.08
CA GLY A 16 14.54 -26.29 -6.08
C GLY A 16 14.29 -27.64 -6.79
N GLY A 17 14.69 -27.75 -8.04
CA GLY A 17 14.70 -29.00 -8.76
C GLY A 17 15.81 -29.93 -8.25
N ASN A 18 15.62 -31.24 -8.33
CA ASN A 18 16.66 -32.20 -7.96
C ASN A 18 17.76 -32.24 -9.02
N GLY A 19 18.99 -32.50 -8.61
CA GLY A 19 20.05 -32.86 -9.53
C GLY A 19 19.80 -34.22 -10.22
N CYS A 20 20.47 -34.46 -11.32
CA CYS A 20 20.36 -35.68 -12.11
C CYS A 20 21.58 -36.59 -11.90
N VAL A 21 21.37 -37.91 -11.98
CA VAL A 21 22.44 -38.86 -12.15
C VAL A 21 22.34 -39.40 -13.57
N SER A 22 23.31 -39.10 -14.38
CA SER A 22 23.40 -39.57 -15.77
C SER A 22 24.85 -39.81 -16.16
N PHE A 23 25.05 -40.66 -17.13
CA PHE A 23 26.36 -40.99 -17.69
C PHE A 23 26.29 -40.93 -19.20
N ARG A 24 27.34 -40.44 -19.84
CA ARG A 24 27.40 -40.33 -21.30
C ARG A 24 27.38 -41.72 -21.93
N HIS A 25 26.56 -41.87 -22.94
CA HIS A 25 26.55 -43.00 -23.83
C HIS A 25 27.14 -42.59 -25.17
N GLU A 26 28.40 -43.00 -25.44
CA GLU A 26 29.06 -42.72 -26.71
C GLU A 26 29.27 -44.02 -27.45
N LYS A 27 29.14 -43.97 -28.78
CA LYS A 27 29.40 -45.12 -29.64
C LYS A 27 30.87 -45.58 -29.44
N TYR A 28 31.06 -46.82 -29.18
CA TYR A 28 32.38 -47.46 -28.90
C TYR A 28 33.05 -47.09 -27.55
N LYS A 29 32.34 -46.44 -26.62
CA LYS A 29 32.82 -46.28 -25.24
C LYS A 29 31.82 -46.88 -24.26
N GLU A 30 32.25 -47.96 -23.63
CA GLU A 30 31.43 -48.73 -22.70
C GLU A 30 31.13 -47.97 -21.40
N PHE A 31 32.03 -47.07 -20.99
CA PHE A 31 31.93 -46.26 -19.79
C PHE A 31 32.15 -44.79 -20.11
N GLY A 32 31.05 -44.07 -20.32
CA GLY A 32 31.05 -42.61 -20.41
C GLY A 32 31.21 -41.98 -19.01
N GLY A 33 31.75 -40.76 -18.96
CA GLY A 33 31.83 -40.00 -17.70
C GLY A 33 30.48 -39.54 -17.21
N PRO A 34 30.37 -39.07 -15.95
CA PRO A 34 29.16 -38.49 -15.43
C PRO A 34 28.77 -37.23 -16.22
N ASP A 35 27.49 -37.06 -16.53
CA ASP A 35 26.95 -35.95 -17.28
C ASP A 35 25.54 -35.48 -16.76
N GLY A 36 25.21 -35.82 -15.52
CA GLY A 36 23.98 -35.35 -14.93
C GLY A 36 24.08 -33.87 -14.52
N GLY A 37 23.16 -33.06 -15.02
CA GLY A 37 23.06 -31.62 -14.75
C GLY A 37 22.41 -31.33 -13.41
N ASP A 38 22.56 -30.09 -12.96
CA ASP A 38 21.97 -29.58 -11.72
C ASP A 38 20.48 -29.27 -11.91
N GLY A 39 19.72 -29.29 -10.83
CA GLY A 39 18.35 -28.79 -10.82
C GLY A 39 18.30 -27.25 -10.89
N GLY A 40 17.21 -26.72 -11.42
CA GLY A 40 16.94 -25.29 -11.42
C GLY A 40 16.51 -24.78 -10.02
N ARG A 41 16.74 -23.50 -9.72
CA ARG A 41 16.22 -22.87 -8.51
C ARG A 41 14.69 -22.78 -8.55
N GLY A 42 14.06 -22.78 -7.41
CA GLY A 42 12.66 -22.41 -7.28
C GLY A 42 12.42 -20.90 -7.49
N GLY A 43 11.21 -20.54 -7.86
CA GLY A 43 10.80 -19.15 -8.00
C GLY A 43 10.73 -18.44 -6.64
N HIS A 44 11.06 -17.15 -6.64
CA HIS A 44 10.90 -16.27 -5.49
C HIS A 44 9.50 -15.69 -5.44
N VAL A 45 9.09 -15.19 -4.26
CA VAL A 45 7.89 -14.35 -4.11
C VAL A 45 8.34 -12.94 -3.72
N PHE A 46 7.97 -11.98 -4.54
CA PHE A 46 8.27 -10.57 -4.35
C PHE A 46 7.02 -9.80 -3.94
N ALA A 47 7.17 -8.81 -3.07
CA ALA A 47 6.19 -7.76 -2.84
C ALA A 47 6.66 -6.47 -3.51
N VAL A 48 5.76 -5.80 -4.22
CA VAL A 48 6.05 -4.54 -4.93
C VAL A 48 5.05 -3.48 -4.50
N ALA A 49 5.58 -2.32 -4.10
CA ALA A 49 4.77 -1.16 -3.73
C ALA A 49 4.20 -0.47 -4.98
N ASN A 50 2.90 -0.63 -5.21
CA ASN A 50 2.21 -0.03 -6.34
C ASN A 50 1.42 1.23 -5.88
N PRO A 51 1.77 2.43 -6.37
CA PRO A 51 1.10 3.68 -5.98
C PRO A 51 -0.33 3.80 -6.50
N ASN A 52 -0.75 2.94 -7.44
CA ASN A 52 -2.10 2.95 -8.01
C ASN A 52 -3.07 2.06 -7.22
N LEU A 53 -2.56 1.28 -6.27
CA LEU A 53 -3.36 0.46 -5.36
C LEU A 53 -3.53 1.18 -4.02
N ASN A 54 -4.72 1.06 -3.45
CA ASN A 54 -5.06 1.68 -2.16
C ASN A 54 -5.88 0.77 -1.24
N THR A 55 -5.98 -0.52 -1.56
CA THR A 55 -6.73 -1.50 -0.78
C THR A 55 -6.09 -2.88 -0.88
N LEU A 56 -6.22 -3.68 0.17
CA LEU A 56 -5.81 -5.08 0.22
C LEU A 56 -6.95 -6.05 -0.14
N VAL A 57 -8.01 -5.55 -0.79
CA VAL A 57 -9.21 -6.35 -1.05
C VAL A 57 -8.94 -7.63 -1.82
N ASP A 58 -8.03 -7.60 -2.79
CA ASP A 58 -7.69 -8.76 -3.62
C ASP A 58 -7.07 -9.88 -2.80
N TYR A 59 -6.26 -9.54 -1.80
CA TYR A 59 -5.63 -10.50 -0.88
C TYR A 59 -6.60 -11.14 0.10
N ARG A 60 -7.75 -10.52 0.34
CA ARG A 60 -8.82 -11.13 1.14
C ARG A 60 -9.49 -12.29 0.42
N PHE A 61 -9.58 -12.21 -0.91
CA PHE A 61 -10.20 -13.25 -1.75
C PHE A 61 -9.16 -14.28 -2.23
N SER A 62 -7.99 -13.82 -2.66
CA SER A 62 -6.87 -14.68 -3.08
C SER A 62 -5.83 -14.73 -1.96
N ARG A 63 -5.93 -15.76 -1.11
CA ARG A 63 -5.06 -15.89 0.08
C ARG A 63 -3.78 -16.65 -0.19
N ARG A 64 -3.77 -17.57 -1.16
CA ARG A 64 -2.64 -18.45 -1.42
C ARG A 64 -1.87 -18.03 -2.66
N HIS A 65 -0.57 -17.85 -2.50
CA HIS A 65 0.32 -17.45 -3.58
C HIS A 65 1.55 -18.35 -3.59
N GLU A 66 1.74 -19.08 -4.69
CA GLU A 66 2.80 -20.05 -4.84
C GLU A 66 3.66 -19.73 -6.06
N ALA A 67 4.98 -19.70 -5.88
CA ALA A 67 5.94 -19.62 -6.97
C ALA A 67 6.25 -20.99 -7.52
N GLN A 68 6.66 -21.04 -8.77
CA GLN A 68 6.91 -22.28 -9.49
C GLN A 68 8.16 -23.00 -8.97
N ARG A 69 8.07 -24.31 -8.84
CA ARG A 69 9.21 -25.17 -8.55
C ARG A 69 10.24 -25.12 -9.69
N GLY A 70 11.53 -25.22 -9.38
CA GLY A 70 12.61 -25.44 -10.35
C GLY A 70 12.51 -26.82 -11.02
N GLU A 71 12.85 -26.89 -12.30
CA GLU A 71 12.91 -28.15 -13.02
C GLU A 71 14.06 -29.00 -12.51
N HIS A 72 13.90 -30.32 -12.62
CA HIS A 72 14.98 -31.26 -12.33
C HIS A 72 16.09 -31.18 -13.39
N GLY A 73 17.31 -31.37 -13.00
CA GLY A 73 18.43 -31.59 -13.93
C GLY A 73 18.18 -32.78 -14.84
N LYS A 74 18.78 -32.78 -16.01
CA LYS A 74 18.65 -33.81 -17.03
C LYS A 74 20.04 -34.35 -17.38
N GLY A 75 20.11 -35.44 -18.17
CA GLY A 75 21.34 -35.95 -18.71
C GLY A 75 21.99 -34.99 -19.71
N SER A 76 23.18 -35.30 -20.18
CA SER A 76 23.94 -34.46 -21.13
C SER A 76 24.28 -33.07 -20.61
N ASP A 77 24.56 -32.98 -19.30
CA ASP A 77 24.90 -31.74 -18.58
C ASP A 77 23.84 -30.63 -18.72
N MET A 78 22.56 -31.01 -18.91
CA MET A 78 21.48 -30.06 -19.01
C MET A 78 20.95 -29.68 -17.62
N PHE A 79 21.08 -28.39 -17.30
CA PHE A 79 20.50 -27.81 -16.08
C PHE A 79 18.99 -27.75 -16.17
N GLY A 80 18.31 -27.91 -15.03
CA GLY A 80 16.88 -27.61 -14.93
C GLY A 80 16.61 -26.12 -15.05
N ALA A 81 15.50 -25.74 -15.70
CA ALA A 81 15.09 -24.36 -15.76
C ALA A 81 14.71 -23.84 -14.37
N ALA A 82 14.98 -22.57 -14.11
CA ALA A 82 14.53 -21.91 -12.89
C ALA A 82 13.00 -21.80 -12.87
N GLY A 83 12.39 -21.97 -11.70
CA GLY A 83 10.98 -21.72 -11.50
C GLY A 83 10.65 -20.24 -11.69
N LYS A 84 9.43 -19.95 -12.19
CA LYS A 84 8.96 -18.58 -12.36
C LYS A 84 8.71 -17.93 -11.02
N ASP A 85 9.17 -16.69 -10.89
CA ASP A 85 8.93 -15.86 -9.73
C ASP A 85 7.48 -15.35 -9.73
N VAL A 86 6.95 -15.04 -8.54
CA VAL A 86 5.63 -14.43 -8.35
C VAL A 86 5.81 -13.03 -7.76
N THR A 87 5.12 -12.06 -8.34
CA THR A 87 5.11 -10.68 -7.87
C THR A 87 3.75 -10.33 -7.32
N LEU A 88 3.70 -9.88 -6.06
CA LEU A 88 2.51 -9.42 -5.37
C LEU A 88 2.51 -7.90 -5.33
N ASN A 89 1.58 -7.28 -6.04
CA ASN A 89 1.43 -5.82 -6.04
C ASN A 89 0.62 -5.38 -4.83
N MET A 90 1.23 -4.62 -3.94
CA MET A 90 0.63 -4.13 -2.70
C MET A 90 0.60 -2.61 -2.69
N PRO A 91 -0.37 -1.99 -1.99
CA PRO A 91 -0.36 -0.54 -1.81
C PRO A 91 0.89 -0.04 -1.11
N VAL A 92 1.30 1.19 -1.42
CA VAL A 92 2.33 1.89 -0.62
C VAL A 92 1.82 2.08 0.81
N GLY A 93 2.67 1.84 1.80
CA GLY A 93 2.30 1.87 3.23
C GLY A 93 1.83 0.51 3.77
N THR A 94 1.93 -0.57 2.98
CA THR A 94 1.65 -1.93 3.48
C THR A 94 2.77 -2.39 4.40
N ILE A 95 2.38 -2.84 5.60
CA ILE A 95 3.24 -3.54 6.56
C ILE A 95 2.99 -5.02 6.41
N ILE A 96 4.07 -5.78 6.31
CA ILE A 96 4.08 -7.22 6.20
C ILE A 96 4.63 -7.79 7.50
N THR A 97 3.77 -8.47 8.23
CA THR A 97 4.04 -9.05 9.54
C THR A 97 3.95 -10.58 9.44
N ASP A 98 4.80 -11.28 10.15
CA ASP A 98 4.62 -12.71 10.34
C ASP A 98 3.37 -12.97 11.19
N ALA A 99 2.44 -13.76 10.67
CA ALA A 99 1.15 -13.98 11.34
C ALA A 99 1.25 -14.85 12.60
N GLU A 100 2.34 -15.63 12.75
CA GLU A 100 2.54 -16.53 13.88
C GLU A 100 3.30 -15.82 15.02
N THR A 101 4.34 -15.06 14.67
CA THR A 101 5.19 -14.40 15.66
C THR A 101 4.74 -12.98 15.99
N GLY A 102 3.99 -12.33 15.09
CA GLY A 102 3.63 -10.91 15.19
C GLY A 102 4.79 -9.96 14.88
N GLU A 103 5.92 -10.47 14.40
CA GLU A 103 7.08 -9.65 14.05
C GLU A 103 6.86 -8.94 12.71
N VAL A 104 7.17 -7.64 12.67
CA VAL A 104 7.17 -6.87 11.42
C VAL A 104 8.39 -7.27 10.60
N LEU A 105 8.16 -7.91 9.46
CA LEU A 105 9.21 -8.35 8.57
C LEU A 105 9.63 -7.26 7.58
N PHE A 106 8.65 -6.56 6.99
CA PHE A 106 8.88 -5.58 5.93
C PHE A 106 7.85 -4.46 5.96
N GLU A 107 8.26 -3.29 5.45
CA GLU A 107 7.38 -2.14 5.19
C GLU A 107 7.61 -1.63 3.77
N LEU A 108 6.55 -1.45 2.99
CA LEU A 108 6.57 -0.89 1.64
C LEU A 108 6.33 0.63 1.73
N LEU A 109 7.38 1.42 1.88
CA LEU A 109 7.27 2.85 2.18
C LEU A 109 7.24 3.75 0.94
N ASN A 110 7.95 3.37 -0.11
CA ASN A 110 8.09 4.18 -1.31
C ASN A 110 7.46 3.48 -2.52
N PRO A 111 6.89 4.26 -3.46
CA PRO A 111 6.43 3.72 -4.73
C PRO A 111 7.55 2.99 -5.47
N GLY A 112 7.28 1.75 -5.90
CA GLY A 112 8.24 0.93 -6.62
C GLY A 112 9.21 0.14 -5.74
N ASP A 113 9.12 0.23 -4.41
CA ASP A 113 9.88 -0.66 -3.52
C ASP A 113 9.61 -2.13 -3.88
N VAL A 114 10.67 -2.91 -4.04
CA VAL A 114 10.62 -4.36 -4.34
C VAL A 114 11.32 -5.12 -3.24
N ILE A 115 10.62 -6.01 -2.58
CA ILE A 115 11.12 -6.79 -1.46
C ILE A 115 10.89 -8.28 -1.73
N THR A 116 11.91 -9.12 -1.46
CA THR A 116 11.77 -10.57 -1.49
C THR A 116 11.16 -11.05 -0.18
N ILE A 117 9.89 -11.45 -0.21
CA ILE A 117 9.15 -11.90 0.99
C ILE A 117 9.26 -13.41 1.24
N ALA A 118 9.58 -14.20 0.19
CA ALA A 118 9.93 -15.61 0.32
C ALA A 118 10.95 -15.98 -0.74
N LYS A 119 12.04 -16.65 -0.32
CA LYS A 119 13.15 -17.04 -1.20
C LYS A 119 12.92 -18.46 -1.71
N GLY A 120 13.05 -18.66 -3.03
CA GLY A 120 13.01 -19.98 -3.64
C GLY A 120 14.22 -20.83 -3.26
N GLY A 121 13.99 -22.13 -3.14
CA GLY A 121 15.03 -23.08 -2.83
C GLY A 121 16.05 -23.24 -3.95
N ASP A 122 17.30 -23.45 -3.61
CA ASP A 122 18.36 -23.70 -4.59
C ASP A 122 18.20 -25.08 -5.24
N GLY A 123 18.63 -25.19 -6.50
CA GLY A 123 18.63 -26.46 -7.20
C GLY A 123 19.64 -27.46 -6.62
N GLY A 124 19.29 -28.74 -6.65
CA GLY A 124 20.19 -29.81 -6.25
C GLY A 124 21.30 -30.06 -7.29
N PHE A 125 22.42 -30.55 -6.84
CA PHE A 125 23.58 -30.83 -7.67
C PHE A 125 23.45 -32.18 -8.40
N GLY A 126 23.80 -32.18 -9.70
CA GLY A 126 23.93 -33.39 -10.49
C GLY A 126 25.23 -34.14 -10.23
N ASN A 127 25.30 -35.36 -10.70
CA ASN A 127 26.48 -36.20 -10.42
C ASN A 127 27.78 -35.69 -11.06
N LEU A 128 27.69 -34.84 -12.08
CA LEU A 128 28.88 -34.22 -12.68
C LEU A 128 29.68 -33.40 -11.67
N ARG A 129 28.99 -32.70 -10.74
CA ARG A 129 29.60 -31.88 -9.68
C ARG A 129 30.45 -32.66 -8.68
N PHE A 130 30.17 -33.95 -8.52
CA PHE A 130 30.87 -34.85 -7.59
C PHE A 130 32.04 -35.62 -8.23
N LYS A 131 32.34 -35.34 -9.51
CA LYS A 131 33.50 -35.94 -10.19
C LYS A 131 34.78 -35.42 -9.55
N SER A 132 35.66 -36.35 -9.19
CA SER A 132 36.99 -36.07 -8.63
C SER A 132 38.04 -37.03 -9.20
N ALA A 133 39.31 -36.79 -8.87
CA ALA A 133 40.42 -37.69 -9.25
C ALA A 133 40.24 -39.10 -8.69
N ILE A 134 39.67 -39.21 -7.50
CA ILE A 134 39.42 -40.49 -6.80
C ILE A 134 38.10 -41.11 -7.26
N ASN A 135 37.04 -40.33 -7.40
CA ASN A 135 35.72 -40.78 -7.85
C ASN A 135 35.41 -40.26 -9.25
N ARG A 136 35.75 -41.03 -10.27
CA ARG A 136 35.58 -40.64 -11.68
C ARG A 136 34.16 -40.90 -12.22
N ALA A 137 33.35 -41.71 -11.53
CA ALA A 137 31.99 -42.08 -11.91
C ALA A 137 31.02 -42.00 -10.72
N PRO A 138 30.81 -40.79 -10.13
CA PRO A 138 29.93 -40.63 -8.99
C PRO A 138 28.47 -40.92 -9.35
N ARG A 139 27.78 -41.66 -8.47
CA ARG A 139 26.37 -42.01 -8.59
C ARG A 139 25.50 -41.23 -7.59
N GLN A 140 26.06 -40.17 -6.98
CA GLN A 140 25.36 -39.36 -6.01
C GLN A 140 24.83 -38.08 -6.66
N LYS A 141 23.68 -37.60 -6.16
CA LYS A 141 23.09 -36.32 -6.48
C LYS A 141 22.50 -35.72 -5.20
N THR A 142 22.22 -34.45 -5.18
CA THR A 142 21.44 -33.84 -4.09
C THR A 142 20.02 -33.56 -4.52
N PRO A 143 19.04 -33.64 -3.60
CA PRO A 143 17.71 -33.07 -3.83
C PRO A 143 17.83 -31.56 -3.93
N GLY A 144 16.84 -30.92 -4.55
CA GLY A 144 16.67 -29.47 -4.45
C GLY A 144 16.29 -29.05 -3.03
N PHE A 145 16.67 -27.85 -2.66
CA PHE A 145 16.33 -27.30 -1.36
C PHE A 145 14.88 -26.80 -1.35
N LEU A 146 14.27 -26.79 -0.18
CA LEU A 146 12.92 -26.28 -0.02
C LEU A 146 12.93 -24.74 -0.14
N GLY A 147 11.89 -24.19 -0.75
CA GLY A 147 11.62 -22.76 -0.73
C GLY A 147 10.99 -22.33 0.60
N ASP A 148 11.09 -21.04 0.90
CA ASP A 148 10.48 -20.45 2.09
C ASP A 148 8.95 -20.56 2.02
N ARG A 149 8.33 -20.81 3.17
CA ARG A 149 6.88 -20.79 3.34
C ARG A 149 6.55 -19.94 4.55
N ARG A 150 5.60 -19.02 4.39
CA ARG A 150 5.23 -18.08 5.46
C ARG A 150 3.74 -17.78 5.44
N ASN A 151 3.19 -17.61 6.62
CA ASN A 151 1.87 -17.06 6.83
C ASN A 151 2.04 -15.60 7.20
N LEU A 152 1.52 -14.71 6.36
CA LEU A 152 1.75 -13.28 6.52
C LEU A 152 0.43 -12.55 6.81
N LYS A 153 0.51 -11.61 7.71
CA LYS A 153 -0.50 -10.59 7.94
C LYS A 153 -0.07 -9.33 7.22
N LEU A 154 -0.94 -8.85 6.34
CA LEU A 154 -0.79 -7.58 5.65
C LEU A 154 -1.63 -6.54 6.35
N GLU A 155 -1.03 -5.44 6.76
CA GLU A 155 -1.72 -4.29 7.31
C GLU A 155 -1.40 -3.07 6.45
N LEU A 156 -2.45 -2.44 5.94
CA LEU A 156 -2.30 -1.19 5.23
C LEU A 156 -2.42 -0.06 6.25
N LYS A 157 -1.32 0.57 6.60
CA LYS A 157 -1.34 1.85 7.32
C LYS A 157 -1.78 2.91 6.33
N VAL A 158 -3.06 2.93 6.06
CA VAL A 158 -3.63 3.86 5.10
C VAL A 158 -3.50 5.26 5.59
N LEU A 159 -3.00 5.96 4.69
CA LEU A 159 -2.97 7.37 4.65
C LEU A 159 -3.93 7.76 3.55
N ALA A 160 -4.78 8.68 3.86
CA ALA A 160 -5.63 9.24 2.84
C ALA A 160 -4.77 9.97 1.82
N ASP A 161 -5.08 9.80 0.54
CA ASP A 161 -4.49 10.62 -0.52
C ASP A 161 -4.94 12.08 -0.36
N VAL A 162 -6.17 12.27 0.14
CA VAL A 162 -6.81 13.56 0.32
C VAL A 162 -7.32 13.70 1.76
N GLY A 163 -6.86 14.73 2.44
CA GLY A 163 -7.34 15.10 3.77
C GLY A 163 -8.39 16.21 3.71
N LEU A 164 -9.48 16.10 4.47
CA LEU A 164 -10.49 17.15 4.59
C LEU A 164 -10.21 18.04 5.80
N LEU A 165 -10.16 19.33 5.56
CA LEU A 165 -10.08 20.37 6.58
C LEU A 165 -11.40 21.15 6.61
N GLY A 166 -11.81 21.63 7.75
CA GLY A 166 -12.99 22.48 7.86
C GLY A 166 -13.61 22.41 9.25
N MET A 167 -14.39 23.42 9.60
CA MET A 167 -15.13 23.52 10.87
C MET A 167 -16.10 22.35 11.05
N PRO A 168 -16.58 22.05 12.28
CA PRO A 168 -17.72 21.17 12.48
C PRO A 168 -18.89 21.63 11.63
N ASN A 169 -19.66 20.69 11.11
CA ASN A 169 -20.83 20.94 10.28
C ASN A 169 -20.56 21.67 8.95
N ALA A 170 -19.30 21.89 8.55
CA ALA A 170 -18.96 22.44 7.24
C ALA A 170 -19.33 21.49 6.07
N GLY A 171 -19.78 20.26 6.37
CA GLY A 171 -20.23 19.29 5.38
C GLY A 171 -19.18 18.23 5.01
N LYS A 172 -18.08 18.10 5.75
CA LYS A 172 -17.00 17.13 5.45
C LYS A 172 -17.50 15.69 5.34
N SER A 173 -18.25 15.22 6.34
CA SER A 173 -18.77 13.85 6.36
C SER A 173 -19.81 13.61 5.28
N THR A 174 -20.63 14.62 4.97
CA THR A 174 -21.59 14.60 3.87
C THR A 174 -20.86 14.50 2.53
N PHE A 175 -19.79 15.28 2.36
CA PHE A 175 -18.96 15.22 1.16
C PHE A 175 -18.35 13.84 0.95
N ILE A 176 -17.76 13.24 2.00
CA ILE A 176 -17.24 11.86 1.92
C ILE A 176 -18.33 10.88 1.51
N ALA A 177 -19.52 11.00 2.11
CA ALA A 177 -20.63 10.10 1.79
C ALA A 177 -21.12 10.25 0.34
N ALA A 178 -21.10 11.48 -0.19
CA ALA A 178 -21.54 11.79 -1.55
C ALA A 178 -20.54 11.29 -2.63
N VAL A 179 -19.23 11.42 -2.38
CA VAL A 179 -18.21 11.07 -3.37
C VAL A 179 -17.68 9.64 -3.23
N SER A 180 -17.94 8.99 -2.10
CA SER A 180 -17.46 7.64 -1.85
C SER A 180 -18.33 6.59 -2.54
N ASN A 181 -17.71 5.67 -3.28
CA ASN A 181 -18.38 4.54 -3.92
C ASN A 181 -18.81 3.43 -2.94
N ALA A 182 -18.36 3.51 -1.70
CA ALA A 182 -18.73 2.61 -0.62
C ALA A 182 -19.19 3.43 0.59
N ARG A 183 -20.02 2.84 1.46
CA ARG A 183 -20.35 3.51 2.72
C ARG A 183 -19.06 3.87 3.45
N PRO A 184 -18.89 5.14 3.87
CA PRO A 184 -17.75 5.57 4.64
C PRO A 184 -17.55 4.65 5.84
N LYS A 185 -16.31 4.27 6.10
CA LYS A 185 -15.96 3.43 7.25
C LYS A 185 -15.35 4.32 8.32
N ILE A 186 -15.84 4.19 9.53
CA ILE A 186 -15.14 4.68 10.72
C ILE A 186 -13.96 3.75 10.92
N ALA A 187 -12.75 4.27 10.87
CA ALA A 187 -11.55 3.48 11.08
C ALA A 187 -11.15 3.51 12.55
N ASP A 188 -11.08 2.34 13.17
CA ASP A 188 -10.56 2.15 14.52
C ASP A 188 -9.03 2.04 14.45
N TYR A 189 -8.35 3.17 14.60
CA TYR A 189 -6.91 3.15 14.78
C TYR A 189 -6.58 3.10 16.27
N PRO A 190 -5.81 2.11 16.73
CA PRO A 190 -5.52 1.91 18.16
C PRO A 190 -4.77 3.08 18.80
N PHE A 191 -4.33 4.04 18.01
CA PHE A 191 -3.61 5.24 18.45
C PHE A 191 -4.42 6.54 18.32
N THR A 192 -5.73 6.47 17.97
CA THR A 192 -6.60 7.63 17.88
C THR A 192 -7.80 7.48 18.83
N THR A 193 -8.12 8.50 19.64
CA THR A 193 -9.39 8.56 20.35
C THR A 193 -10.52 9.15 19.48
N LEU A 194 -10.17 9.70 18.32
CA LEU A 194 -11.11 10.20 17.33
C LEU A 194 -11.02 9.30 16.09
N HIS A 195 -12.12 8.70 15.74
CA HIS A 195 -12.22 7.76 14.61
C HIS A 195 -12.41 8.55 13.30
N PRO A 196 -11.42 8.62 12.40
CA PRO A 196 -11.59 9.32 11.15
C PRO A 196 -12.58 8.59 10.23
N ASN A 197 -13.42 9.35 9.54
CA ASN A 197 -14.24 8.81 8.47
C ASN A 197 -13.41 8.69 7.20
N LEU A 198 -13.31 7.47 6.66
CA LEU A 198 -12.61 7.20 5.41
C LEU A 198 -13.61 6.92 4.30
N GLY A 199 -13.38 7.51 3.13
CA GLY A 199 -14.12 7.25 1.91
C GLY A 199 -13.18 6.86 0.77
N VAL A 200 -13.58 5.89 -0.04
CA VAL A 200 -12.86 5.52 -1.26
C VAL A 200 -13.59 6.11 -2.46
N VAL A 201 -12.90 6.97 -3.19
CA VAL A 201 -13.39 7.59 -4.42
C VAL A 201 -12.81 6.86 -5.62
N ARG A 202 -13.66 6.40 -6.50
CA ARG A 202 -13.25 5.72 -7.74
C ARG A 202 -13.37 6.68 -8.91
N VAL A 203 -12.26 6.89 -9.61
CA VAL A 203 -12.19 7.77 -10.80
C VAL A 203 -12.32 6.99 -12.10
N GLY A 204 -11.99 5.70 -12.06
CA GLY A 204 -12.01 4.81 -13.21
C GLY A 204 -11.96 3.34 -12.82
N PRO A 205 -11.92 2.41 -13.79
CA PRO A 205 -11.90 0.97 -13.50
C PRO A 205 -10.75 0.55 -12.59
N GLU A 206 -9.57 1.16 -12.75
CA GLU A 206 -8.34 0.80 -12.05
C GLU A 206 -7.76 1.97 -11.22
N GLN A 207 -8.50 3.09 -11.10
CA GLN A 207 -8.02 4.27 -10.38
C GLN A 207 -8.98 4.64 -9.27
N SER A 208 -8.48 4.64 -8.05
CA SER A 208 -9.20 5.10 -6.87
C SER A 208 -8.25 5.80 -5.92
N PHE A 209 -8.80 6.64 -5.06
CA PHE A 209 -8.06 7.32 -4.01
C PHE A 209 -8.87 7.38 -2.72
N VAL A 210 -8.20 7.55 -1.59
CA VAL A 210 -8.81 7.59 -0.27
C VAL A 210 -8.91 9.02 0.22
N ILE A 211 -10.10 9.39 0.69
CA ILE A 211 -10.35 10.66 1.40
C ILE A 211 -10.52 10.37 2.88
N ALA A 212 -9.91 11.16 3.74
CA ALA A 212 -10.10 11.12 5.18
C ALA A 212 -10.63 12.43 5.72
N ASP A 213 -11.66 12.37 6.58
CA ASP A 213 -12.00 13.47 7.46
C ASP A 213 -10.94 13.60 8.56
N ILE A 214 -10.45 14.81 8.79
CA ILE A 214 -9.48 15.12 9.84
C ILE A 214 -10.26 15.65 11.05
N PRO A 215 -10.71 14.77 11.97
CA PRO A 215 -11.34 15.23 13.20
C PRO A 215 -10.29 15.85 14.12
N GLY A 216 -10.66 16.87 14.86
CA GLY A 216 -9.84 17.41 15.97
C GLY A 216 -8.90 18.57 15.64
N LEU A 217 -9.00 19.19 14.44
CA LEU A 217 -8.38 20.49 14.16
C LEU A 217 -9.23 21.66 14.66
N ILE A 218 -9.96 21.49 15.76
CA ILE A 218 -10.88 22.51 16.27
C ILE A 218 -10.72 22.61 17.78
N GLU A 219 -10.48 23.86 18.20
CA GLU A 219 -10.51 24.37 19.57
C GLU A 219 -9.86 23.47 20.65
N GLY A 220 -8.64 23.83 21.04
CA GLY A 220 -7.94 23.25 22.18
C GLY A 220 -7.00 22.08 21.90
N ALA A 221 -6.77 21.70 20.67
CA ALA A 221 -5.79 20.65 20.33
C ALA A 221 -4.33 21.03 20.68
N SER A 222 -4.08 22.32 20.87
CA SER A 222 -2.76 22.84 21.31
C SER A 222 -2.52 22.72 22.84
N GLU A 223 -3.55 22.43 23.64
CA GLU A 223 -3.48 22.45 25.11
C GLU A 223 -3.45 21.07 25.77
N GLY A 224 -2.95 20.08 25.12
CA GLY A 224 -2.46 18.93 25.86
C GLY A 224 -3.41 17.76 26.06
N ALA A 225 -3.58 16.96 25.08
CA ALA A 225 -3.74 15.53 25.27
C ALA A 225 -3.14 14.82 24.04
N GLY A 226 -2.03 14.17 24.21
CA GLY A 226 -1.23 13.28 23.36
C GLY A 226 -1.74 12.63 22.09
N LEU A 227 -2.87 13.04 21.55
CA LEU A 227 -3.64 12.42 20.46
C LEU A 227 -3.29 12.91 19.08
N GLY A 228 -2.81 14.13 18.97
CA GLY A 228 -2.54 14.77 17.70
C GLY A 228 -1.33 14.23 16.97
N HIS A 229 -0.24 13.98 17.64
CA HIS A 229 1.06 13.72 17.01
C HIS A 229 1.14 12.43 16.17
N LEU A 230 0.49 11.34 16.56
CA LEU A 230 0.51 10.10 15.80
C LEU A 230 -0.40 10.17 14.58
N PHE A 231 -1.61 10.68 14.74
CA PHE A 231 -2.57 10.84 13.65
C PHE A 231 -2.07 11.83 12.58
N LEU A 232 -1.43 12.93 13.01
CA LEU A 232 -0.90 13.92 12.08
C LEU A 232 0.35 13.46 11.34
N ARG A 233 1.15 12.58 11.93
CA ARG A 233 2.22 11.90 11.21
C ARG A 233 1.66 11.09 10.03
N HIS A 234 0.44 10.60 10.17
CA HIS A 234 -0.26 9.92 9.08
C HIS A 234 -0.83 10.90 8.04
N LEU A 235 -1.25 12.10 8.44
CA LEU A 235 -1.67 13.15 7.52
C LEU A 235 -0.51 13.80 6.76
N GLN A 236 0.71 13.74 7.28
CA GLN A 236 1.91 14.14 6.54
C GLN A 236 2.07 13.40 5.21
N ARG A 237 1.44 12.25 5.07
CA ARG A 237 1.47 11.44 3.85
C ARG A 237 0.32 11.73 2.88
N THR A 238 -0.70 12.55 3.27
CA THR A 238 -1.72 12.99 2.29
C THR A 238 -1.05 13.84 1.22
N ARG A 239 -1.53 13.72 -0.01
CA ARG A 239 -0.99 14.46 -1.16
C ARG A 239 -1.64 15.81 -1.33
N LEU A 240 -2.91 15.92 -0.93
CA LEU A 240 -3.76 17.08 -1.11
C LEU A 240 -4.63 17.29 0.13
N LEU A 241 -4.88 18.56 0.46
CA LEU A 241 -5.84 18.95 1.47
C LEU A 241 -7.01 19.69 0.81
N LEU A 242 -8.24 19.27 1.07
CA LEU A 242 -9.45 20.00 0.69
C LEU A 242 -9.94 20.81 1.90
N HIS A 243 -9.90 22.12 1.79
CA HIS A 243 -10.40 23.03 2.80
C HIS A 243 -11.87 23.35 2.52
N ILE A 244 -12.76 22.66 3.22
CA ILE A 244 -14.21 22.80 3.07
C ILE A 244 -14.68 23.90 4.03
N VAL A 245 -15.33 24.92 3.46
CA VAL A 245 -15.84 26.08 4.20
C VAL A 245 -17.34 26.17 3.99
N ASP A 246 -18.06 26.29 5.10
CA ASP A 246 -19.47 26.62 5.10
C ASP A 246 -19.60 28.13 4.83
N VAL A 247 -20.17 28.51 3.68
CA VAL A 247 -20.35 29.92 3.30
C VAL A 247 -21.66 30.54 3.78
N ALA A 248 -22.55 29.69 4.31
CA ALA A 248 -23.85 30.11 4.85
C ALA A 248 -24.08 29.51 6.25
N PRO A 249 -23.26 29.89 7.26
CA PRO A 249 -23.43 29.39 8.62
C PRO A 249 -24.79 29.83 9.17
N PHE A 250 -25.37 28.99 10.03
CA PHE A 250 -26.70 29.29 10.65
C PHE A 250 -26.67 30.51 11.56
N ASP A 251 -25.52 30.84 12.10
CA ASP A 251 -25.30 31.99 12.97
C ASP A 251 -24.69 33.14 12.16
N ASP A 252 -25.46 34.18 11.91
CA ASP A 252 -25.05 35.36 11.16
C ASP A 252 -23.87 36.12 11.79
N SER A 253 -23.58 35.89 13.08
CA SER A 253 -22.41 36.46 13.76
C SER A 253 -21.09 35.83 13.36
N VAL A 254 -21.14 34.67 12.71
CA VAL A 254 -19.96 33.89 12.33
C VAL A 254 -19.44 34.35 10.96
N ASP A 255 -18.21 34.85 10.92
CA ASP A 255 -17.55 35.15 9.66
C ASP A 255 -16.84 33.91 9.08
N PRO A 256 -17.31 33.34 7.94
CA PRO A 256 -16.68 32.16 7.32
C PRO A 256 -15.20 32.36 6.97
N VAL A 257 -14.80 33.58 6.61
CA VAL A 257 -13.40 33.92 6.29
C VAL A 257 -12.54 33.88 7.54
N ALA A 258 -13.05 34.37 8.68
CA ALA A 258 -12.31 34.31 9.94
C ALA A 258 -12.14 32.85 10.41
N GLN A 259 -13.18 32.03 10.30
CA GLN A 259 -13.09 30.59 10.60
C GLN A 259 -12.07 29.87 9.70
N ALA A 260 -12.10 30.12 8.41
CA ALA A 260 -11.15 29.52 7.47
C ALA A 260 -9.70 29.92 7.80
N LYS A 261 -9.46 31.16 8.18
CA LYS A 261 -8.14 31.63 8.62
C LYS A 261 -7.70 30.97 9.93
N ALA A 262 -8.61 30.80 10.90
CA ALA A 262 -8.32 30.16 12.17
C ALA A 262 -7.82 28.72 11.96
N ILE A 263 -8.50 27.93 11.10
CA ILE A 263 -8.07 26.56 10.76
C ILE A 263 -6.68 26.54 10.15
N VAL A 264 -6.37 27.46 9.22
CA VAL A 264 -5.05 27.53 8.59
C VAL A 264 -3.96 27.88 9.60
N GLU A 265 -4.25 28.78 10.53
CA GLU A 265 -3.31 29.17 11.57
C GLU A 265 -3.11 28.06 12.60
N GLU A 266 -4.16 27.32 12.94
CA GLU A 266 -4.07 26.13 13.79
C GLU A 266 -3.23 25.04 13.12
N LEU A 267 -3.45 24.76 11.83
CA LEU A 267 -2.63 23.83 11.05
C LEU A 267 -1.15 24.23 11.05
N ARG A 268 -0.87 25.54 10.96
CA ARG A 268 0.49 26.08 11.01
C ARG A 268 1.15 25.88 12.37
N LYS A 269 0.42 26.14 13.45
CA LYS A 269 0.92 25.92 14.83
C LYS A 269 1.19 24.46 15.09
N TYR A 270 0.41 23.61 14.47
CA TYR A 270 0.44 22.18 14.69
C TYR A 270 1.56 21.48 13.94
N ASP A 271 1.68 21.70 12.61
CA ASP A 271 2.69 21.09 11.74
C ASP A 271 2.99 21.96 10.52
N ALA A 272 4.21 22.45 10.46
CA ALA A 272 4.68 23.27 9.34
C ALA A 272 4.68 22.52 8.00
N ALA A 273 4.92 21.20 8.00
CA ALA A 273 4.92 20.39 6.80
C ALA A 273 3.50 20.22 6.24
N LEU A 274 2.50 20.03 7.10
CA LEU A 274 1.08 20.01 6.72
C LEU A 274 0.60 21.37 6.22
N HIS A 275 1.03 22.44 6.86
CA HIS A 275 0.70 23.81 6.42
C HIS A 275 1.25 24.10 5.02
N GLY A 276 2.42 23.58 4.67
CA GLY A 276 3.06 23.74 3.35
C GLY A 276 2.44 22.90 2.23
N LYS A 277 1.52 21.97 2.54
CA LYS A 277 0.90 21.11 1.53
C LYS A 277 -0.01 21.85 0.57
N THR A 278 -0.13 21.27 -0.63
CA THR A 278 -1.11 21.72 -1.63
C THR A 278 -2.51 21.67 -1.03
N ARG A 279 -3.22 22.79 -1.09
CA ARG A 279 -4.61 22.90 -0.63
C ARG A 279 -5.49 23.40 -1.75
N TRP A 280 -6.72 22.88 -1.79
CA TRP A 280 -7.80 23.37 -2.63
C TRP A 280 -8.92 23.87 -1.73
N LEU A 281 -9.50 25.00 -2.11
CA LEU A 281 -10.61 25.61 -1.38
C LEU A 281 -11.93 25.08 -1.94
N VAL A 282 -12.81 24.61 -1.06
CA VAL A 282 -14.14 24.12 -1.40
C VAL A 282 -15.16 24.94 -0.62
N LEU A 283 -15.93 25.75 -1.31
CA LEU A 283 -16.99 26.55 -0.76
C LEU A 283 -18.30 25.75 -0.82
N ASN A 284 -18.80 25.37 0.34
CA ASN A 284 -19.96 24.48 0.49
C ASN A 284 -21.19 25.23 0.97
N LYS A 285 -22.38 24.65 0.73
CA LYS A 285 -23.71 25.18 1.05
C LYS A 285 -24.10 26.43 0.26
N LEU A 286 -23.62 26.53 -0.96
CA LEU A 286 -24.00 27.63 -1.86
C LEU A 286 -25.49 27.60 -2.24
N ASP A 287 -26.14 26.45 -2.11
CA ASP A 287 -27.60 26.32 -2.23
C ASP A 287 -28.38 27.18 -1.23
N MET A 288 -27.80 27.46 -0.06
CA MET A 288 -28.39 28.34 0.96
C MET A 288 -28.26 29.83 0.62
N VAL A 289 -27.50 30.20 -0.41
CA VAL A 289 -27.28 31.57 -0.85
C VAL A 289 -28.08 31.83 -2.13
N PRO A 290 -28.83 32.99 -2.24
CA PRO A 290 -29.52 33.37 -3.47
C PRO A 290 -28.57 33.35 -4.67
N GLU A 291 -29.05 32.86 -5.81
CA GLU A 291 -28.21 32.62 -6.99
C GLU A 291 -27.49 33.89 -7.48
N GLU A 292 -28.20 35.06 -7.40
CA GLU A 292 -27.68 36.38 -7.77
C GLU A 292 -26.53 36.86 -6.87
N ASP A 293 -26.45 36.41 -5.61
CA ASP A 293 -25.42 36.82 -4.66
C ASP A 293 -24.21 35.85 -4.62
N ARG A 294 -24.34 34.61 -5.13
CA ARG A 294 -23.29 33.58 -5.05
C ARG A 294 -21.96 34.06 -5.62
N ALA A 295 -21.96 34.55 -6.84
CA ALA A 295 -20.74 35.00 -7.52
C ALA A 295 -20.04 36.16 -6.78
N LYS A 296 -20.83 37.08 -6.14
CA LYS A 296 -20.30 38.17 -5.36
C LYS A 296 -19.69 37.67 -4.04
N LEU A 297 -20.36 36.73 -3.37
CA LEU A 297 -19.90 36.11 -2.12
C LEU A 297 -18.60 35.35 -2.33
N VAL A 298 -18.53 34.53 -3.38
CA VAL A 298 -17.31 33.76 -3.73
C VAL A 298 -16.14 34.71 -3.98
N LYS A 299 -16.33 35.76 -4.78
CA LYS A 299 -15.29 36.77 -5.06
C LYS A 299 -14.83 37.51 -3.79
N ASP A 300 -15.75 37.90 -2.92
CA ASP A 300 -15.44 38.56 -1.66
C ASP A 300 -14.67 37.63 -0.73
N PHE A 301 -15.13 36.39 -0.59
CA PHE A 301 -14.46 35.38 0.21
C PHE A 301 -13.00 35.16 -0.25
N VAL A 302 -12.80 34.90 -1.54
CA VAL A 302 -11.46 34.64 -2.12
C VAL A 302 -10.55 35.87 -1.90
N LYS A 303 -11.05 37.09 -2.07
CA LYS A 303 -10.32 38.32 -1.84
C LYS A 303 -9.93 38.51 -0.38
N ARG A 304 -10.87 38.34 0.56
CA ARG A 304 -10.66 38.50 2.01
C ARG A 304 -9.75 37.40 2.58
N PHE A 305 -9.88 36.18 2.07
CA PHE A 305 -9.04 35.03 2.43
C PHE A 305 -7.63 35.11 1.78
N LYS A 306 -7.44 35.99 0.78
CA LYS A 306 -6.21 36.15 -0.03
C LYS A 306 -5.80 34.83 -0.70
N TRP A 307 -6.79 34.07 -1.19
CA TRP A 307 -6.55 32.77 -1.80
C TRP A 307 -6.04 32.91 -3.24
N LYS A 308 -5.06 32.06 -3.62
CA LYS A 308 -4.47 32.03 -4.97
C LYS A 308 -4.55 30.66 -5.65
N GLY A 309 -5.03 29.66 -4.94
CA GLY A 309 -5.16 28.28 -5.44
C GLY A 309 -6.51 28.00 -6.11
N PRO A 310 -6.76 26.72 -6.50
CA PRO A 310 -8.06 26.30 -7.02
C PRO A 310 -9.19 26.53 -6.02
N VAL A 311 -10.35 26.90 -6.55
CA VAL A 311 -11.61 27.10 -5.79
C VAL A 311 -12.69 26.27 -6.45
N PHE A 312 -13.44 25.53 -5.65
CA PHE A 312 -14.57 24.72 -6.07
C PHE A 312 -15.81 25.12 -5.30
N GLU A 313 -16.91 25.18 -5.98
CA GLU A 313 -18.22 25.55 -5.48
C GLU A 313 -19.08 24.30 -5.42
N ILE A 314 -19.64 23.98 -4.25
CA ILE A 314 -20.49 22.79 -4.05
C ILE A 314 -21.70 23.11 -3.15
N SER A 315 -22.67 22.19 -3.17
CA SER A 315 -23.87 22.25 -2.32
C SER A 315 -24.37 20.84 -1.99
#